data_831f357891f8d4d17b9151da9210cc3d
#
_entry.id   831f357891f8d4d17b9151da9210cc3d
#
_cell.length_a   1.000
_cell.length_b   1.000
_cell.length_c   1.000
_cell.angle_alpha   90.00
_cell.angle_beta   90.00
_cell.angle_gamma   90.00
#
_symmetry.space_group_name_H-M   'P 1'
#
loop_
_entity.id
_entity.type
_entity.pdbx_description
1 polymer ?
#
loop_
_entity_poly.entity_id
_entity_poly.type
_entity_poly.pdbx_seq_one_letter_code
_entity_poly.pdbx_strand_id
1 'polypeptide(L)'
;MRILVYGAGVQGCQLAHSLAQNKKNVVTLLARGEWKAVIDQKGLTIRHMLQRKTTVDRMQTTDVLAPEDVYDLVFVTVQAGQLADVLPILKANRSQYFIFVG
;
A
#
# COMPACT_ATOMS: atom_id res chain seq x y z
N MET A 1 8.73 -6.95 9.61
CA MET A 1 8.40 -7.44 8.26
C MET A 1 8.22 -6.23 7.35
N ARG A 2 8.85 -6.27 6.20
CA ARG A 2 8.70 -5.21 5.18
C ARG A 2 7.54 -5.59 4.27
N ILE A 3 6.53 -4.72 4.21
CA ILE A 3 5.29 -4.98 3.48
C ILE A 3 5.04 -3.84 2.51
N LEU A 4 4.73 -4.17 1.26
CA LEU A 4 4.25 -3.22 0.28
C LEU A 4 2.75 -3.44 0.08
N VAL A 5 1.98 -2.35 0.11
CA VAL A 5 0.59 -2.34 -0.33
C VAL A 5 0.56 -1.67 -1.69
N TYR A 6 0.32 -2.44 -2.74
CA TYR A 6 0.30 -1.95 -4.11
C TYR A 6 -1.12 -1.49 -4.45
N GLY A 7 -1.32 -0.21 -4.37
CA GLY A 7 -2.59 0.44 -4.65
C GLY A 7 -3.12 1.20 -3.45
N ALA A 8 -3.37 2.48 -3.63
CA ALA A 8 -3.81 3.40 -2.59
C ALA A 8 -5.30 3.76 -2.70
N GLY A 9 -6.11 2.82 -3.17
CA GLY A 9 -7.56 2.93 -3.11
C GLY A 9 -8.09 2.69 -1.70
N VAL A 10 -9.42 2.60 -1.56
CA VAL A 10 -10.06 2.44 -0.24
C VAL A 10 -9.55 1.20 0.48
N GLN A 11 -9.53 0.05 -0.23
CA GLN A 11 -9.07 -1.21 0.37
C GLN A 11 -7.59 -1.16 0.73
N GLY A 12 -6.76 -0.62 -0.16
CA GLY A 12 -5.32 -0.53 0.07
C GLY A 12 -4.99 0.36 1.26
N CYS A 13 -5.65 1.50 1.37
CA CYS A 13 -5.44 2.43 2.49
C CYS A 13 -5.85 1.81 3.82
N GLN A 14 -6.99 1.11 3.87
CA GLN A 14 -7.44 0.45 5.08
C GLN A 14 -6.51 -0.70 5.49
N LEU A 15 -6.05 -1.47 4.51
CA LEU A 15 -5.11 -2.55 4.76
C LEU A 15 -3.78 -2.01 5.29
N ALA A 16 -3.25 -0.94 4.66
CA ALA A 16 -2.02 -0.31 5.10
C ALA A 16 -2.13 0.21 6.53
N HIS A 17 -3.25 0.84 6.86
CA HIS A 17 -3.53 1.29 8.22
C HIS A 17 -3.50 0.13 9.21
N SER A 18 -4.20 -0.95 8.90
CA SER A 18 -4.27 -2.13 9.78
C SER A 18 -2.90 -2.76 9.99
N LEU A 19 -2.12 -2.91 8.93
CA LEU A 19 -0.79 -3.50 9.01
C LEU A 19 0.18 -2.61 9.80
N ALA A 20 0.05 -1.30 9.67
CA ALA A 20 0.91 -0.34 10.37
C ALA A 20 0.68 -0.30 11.87
N GLN A 21 -0.45 -0.83 12.37
CA GLN A 21 -0.71 -0.92 13.81
C GLN A 21 0.28 -1.83 14.52
N ASN A 22 0.80 -2.83 13.83
CA ASN A 22 1.87 -3.66 14.36
C ASN A 22 3.21 -2.96 14.08
N LYS A 23 3.84 -2.46 15.12
CA LYS A 23 5.09 -1.68 15.00
C LYS A 23 6.28 -2.48 14.46
N LYS A 24 6.18 -3.81 14.43
CA LYS A 24 7.19 -4.66 13.81
C LYS A 24 7.13 -4.64 12.29
N ASN A 25 6.02 -4.15 11.72
CA ASN A 25 5.86 -4.02 10.28
C ASN A 25 6.36 -2.67 9.81
N VAL A 26 7.12 -2.69 8.71
CA VAL A 26 7.47 -1.49 7.95
C VAL A 26 6.60 -1.50 6.71
N VAL A 27 5.57 -0.66 6.69
CA VAL A 27 4.59 -0.63 5.62
C VAL A 27 4.91 0.50 4.65
N THR A 28 4.98 0.15 3.37
CA THR A 28 5.10 1.11 2.28
C THR A 28 3.84 1.05 1.45
N LEU A 29 3.23 2.20 1.19
CA LEU A 29 2.04 2.30 0.37
C LEU A 29 2.42 2.84 -1.00
N LEU A 30 2.07 2.11 -2.05
CA LEU A 30 2.30 2.59 -3.40
C LEU A 30 1.14 3.47 -3.82
N ALA A 31 1.43 4.76 -3.94
CA ALA A 31 0.49 5.81 -4.33
C ALA A 31 1.12 6.69 -5.40
N ARG A 32 0.32 7.37 -6.19
CA ARG A 32 0.81 8.17 -7.30
C ARG A 32 0.26 9.58 -7.27
N GLY A 33 1.01 10.52 -7.89
CA GLY A 33 0.58 11.88 -8.12
C GLY A 33 0.26 12.65 -6.85
N GLU A 34 -0.82 13.42 -6.91
CA GLU A 34 -1.22 14.29 -5.80
C GLU A 34 -1.57 13.51 -4.53
N TRP A 35 -2.13 12.30 -4.70
CA TRP A 35 -2.49 11.46 -3.55
C TRP A 35 -1.27 11.06 -2.74
N LYS A 36 -0.18 10.70 -3.43
CA LYS A 36 1.10 10.43 -2.76
C LYS A 36 1.59 11.65 -1.99
N ALA A 37 1.56 12.82 -2.62
CA ALA A 37 1.99 14.07 -1.98
C ALA A 37 1.16 14.38 -0.72
N VAL A 38 -0.14 14.16 -0.77
CA VAL A 38 -1.02 14.37 0.39
C VAL A 38 -0.64 13.44 1.54
N ILE A 39 -0.41 12.15 1.24
CA ILE A 39 -0.02 11.18 2.27
C ILE A 39 1.34 11.54 2.87
N ASP A 40 2.29 11.96 2.04
CA ASP A 40 3.64 12.32 2.52
C ASP A 40 3.60 13.53 3.45
N GLN A 41 2.73 14.50 3.19
CA GLN A 41 2.63 15.71 3.99
C GLN A 41 1.79 15.53 5.25
N LYS A 42 0.63 14.87 5.12
CA LYS A 42 -0.38 14.81 6.18
C LYS A 42 -0.50 13.46 6.85
N GLY A 43 0.15 12.44 6.30
CA GLY A 43 -0.05 11.06 6.72
C GLY A 43 -1.30 10.46 6.10
N LEU A 44 -1.46 9.16 6.25
CA LEU A 44 -2.66 8.45 5.80
C LEU A 44 -3.77 8.68 6.83
N THR A 45 -4.80 9.41 6.42
CA THR A 45 -5.93 9.75 7.28
C THR A 45 -7.12 8.86 6.93
N ILE A 46 -7.61 8.13 7.92
CA ILE A 46 -8.78 7.26 7.78
C ILE A 46 -9.82 7.67 8.82
N ARG A 47 -11.04 7.93 8.34
CA ARG A 47 -12.15 8.25 9.20
C ARG A 47 -12.99 7.00 9.46
N HIS A 48 -13.09 6.64 10.72
CA HIS A 48 -13.87 5.48 11.16
C HIS A 48 -15.29 5.93 11.49
N MET A 49 -16.20 5.77 10.54
CA MET A 49 -17.56 6.30 10.64
C MET A 49 -18.33 5.77 11.85
N LEU A 50 -18.25 4.46 12.09
CA LEU A 50 -18.99 3.83 13.20
C LEU A 50 -18.45 4.22 14.57
N GLN A 51 -17.17 4.49 14.66
CA GLN A 51 -16.50 4.85 15.91
C GLN A 51 -16.36 6.36 16.07
N ARG A 52 -16.76 7.14 15.09
CA ARG A 52 -16.58 8.60 15.02
C ARG A 52 -15.14 8.99 15.32
N LYS A 53 -14.22 8.20 14.82
CA LYS A 53 -12.79 8.33 15.07
C LYS A 53 -12.05 8.57 13.77
N THR A 54 -11.07 9.46 13.80
CA THR A 54 -10.17 9.68 12.67
C THR A 54 -8.78 9.25 13.09
N THR A 55 -8.13 8.42 12.29
CA THR A 55 -6.74 8.02 12.53
C THR A 55 -5.84 8.60 11.45
N VAL A 56 -4.62 8.94 11.84
CA VAL A 56 -3.59 9.45 10.93
C VAL A 56 -2.35 8.58 11.12
N ASP A 57 -1.92 7.93 10.05
CA ASP A 57 -0.74 7.09 10.06
C ASP A 57 0.36 7.70 9.21
N ARG A 58 1.53 7.88 9.79
CA ARG A 58 2.73 8.26 9.06
C ARG A 58 3.36 6.98 8.54
N MET A 59 3.49 6.87 7.22
CA MET A 59 4.07 5.68 6.60
C MET A 59 4.89 6.06 5.39
N GLN A 60 5.70 5.12 4.95
CA GLN A 60 6.49 5.29 3.74
C GLN A 60 5.58 5.16 2.52
N THR A 61 5.86 5.95 1.50
CA THR A 61 5.16 5.86 0.23
C THR A 61 6.15 5.71 -0.91
N THR A 62 5.71 5.08 -1.98
CA THR A 62 6.46 5.01 -3.23
C THR A 62 5.50 5.11 -4.40
N ASP A 63 5.97 5.57 -5.54
CA ASP A 63 5.17 5.60 -6.76
C ASP A 63 5.61 4.55 -7.77
N VAL A 64 6.59 3.75 -7.43
CA VAL A 64 7.16 2.73 -8.33
C VAL A 64 7.58 1.49 -7.54
N LEU A 65 7.43 0.33 -8.16
CA LEU A 65 8.01 -0.92 -7.68
C LEU A 65 9.09 -1.35 -8.66
N ALA A 66 10.34 -1.07 -8.32
CA ALA A 66 11.47 -1.49 -9.14
C ALA A 66 11.73 -3.00 -8.97
N PRO A 67 12.35 -3.67 -9.98
CA PRO A 67 12.60 -5.12 -9.87
C PRO A 67 13.41 -5.54 -8.65
N GLU A 68 14.33 -4.69 -8.21
CA GLU A 68 15.20 -4.97 -7.06
C GLU A 68 14.60 -4.57 -5.71
N ASP A 69 13.43 -3.95 -5.69
CA ASP A 69 12.75 -3.61 -4.44
C ASP A 69 12.10 -4.85 -3.84
N VAL A 70 12.73 -5.42 -2.84
CA VAL A 70 12.29 -6.70 -2.25
C VAL A 70 11.55 -6.44 -0.94
N TYR A 71 10.34 -6.95 -0.88
CA TYR A 71 9.49 -6.91 0.32
C TYR A 71 9.24 -8.34 0.81
N ASP A 72 8.95 -8.48 2.09
CA ASP A 72 8.57 -9.79 2.65
C ASP A 72 7.20 -10.22 2.15
N LEU A 73 6.28 -9.26 2.03
CA LEU A 73 4.95 -9.45 1.46
C LEU A 73 4.58 -8.28 0.57
N VAL A 74 3.88 -8.56 -0.53
CA VAL A 74 3.29 -7.55 -1.39
C VAL A 74 1.79 -7.83 -1.49
N PHE A 75 0.97 -6.91 -0.98
CA PHE A 75 -0.48 -6.97 -1.14
C PHE A 75 -0.87 -6.18 -2.38
N VAL A 76 -1.58 -6.80 -3.30
CA VAL A 76 -2.01 -6.17 -4.54
C VAL A 76 -3.50 -5.87 -4.43
N THR A 77 -3.84 -4.60 -4.32
CA THR A 77 -5.22 -4.14 -4.10
C THR A 77 -5.77 -3.35 -5.28
N VAL A 78 -5.15 -3.48 -6.45
CA VAL A 78 -5.63 -2.80 -7.66
C VAL A 78 -6.91 -3.43 -8.17
N GLN A 79 -7.72 -2.65 -8.87
CA GLN A 79 -8.93 -3.15 -9.48
C GLN A 79 -8.61 -4.12 -10.63
N ALA A 80 -9.53 -5.05 -10.90
CA ALA A 80 -9.34 -6.08 -11.91
C ALA A 80 -8.97 -5.49 -13.28
N GLY A 81 -9.56 -4.36 -13.67
CA GLY A 81 -9.26 -3.69 -14.93
C GLY A 81 -7.85 -3.14 -15.02
N GLN A 82 -7.17 -2.94 -13.90
CA GLN A 82 -5.79 -2.45 -13.84
C GLN A 82 -4.77 -3.57 -13.69
N LEU A 83 -5.22 -4.77 -13.36
CA LEU A 83 -4.33 -5.88 -13.03
C LEU A 83 -3.43 -6.27 -14.20
N ALA A 84 -3.95 -6.25 -15.43
CA ALA A 84 -3.18 -6.59 -16.62
C ALA A 84 -1.97 -5.66 -16.80
N ASP A 85 -2.12 -4.37 -16.46
CA ASP A 85 -1.03 -3.40 -16.57
C ASP A 85 0.01 -3.58 -15.47
N VAL A 86 -0.40 -4.10 -14.33
CA VAL A 86 0.46 -4.26 -13.14
C VAL A 86 1.21 -5.60 -13.17
N LEU A 87 0.64 -6.66 -13.75
CA LEU A 87 1.23 -7.99 -13.76
C LEU A 87 2.68 -8.03 -14.25
N PRO A 88 3.07 -7.34 -15.34
CA PRO A 88 4.48 -7.35 -15.78
C PRO A 88 5.41 -6.77 -14.72
N ILE A 89 4.96 -5.74 -14.00
CA ILE A 89 5.73 -5.11 -12.93
C ILE A 89 5.94 -6.09 -11.79
N LEU A 90 4.89 -6.81 -11.40
CA LEU A 90 4.95 -7.80 -10.33
C LEU A 90 5.83 -8.98 -10.70
N LYS A 91 5.75 -9.45 -11.95
CA LYS A 91 6.58 -10.56 -12.42
C LYS A 91 8.06 -10.22 -12.45
N ALA A 92 8.40 -8.96 -12.74
CA ALA A 92 9.77 -8.50 -12.77
C ALA A 92 10.36 -8.30 -11.37
N ASN A 93 9.52 -8.13 -10.36
CA ASN A 93 9.97 -7.88 -8.99
C ASN A 93 10.45 -9.16 -8.31
N ARG A 94 11.50 -9.04 -7.51
CA ARG A 94 12.16 -10.19 -6.86
C ARG A 94 11.51 -10.63 -5.55
N SER A 95 10.47 -9.95 -5.08
CA SER A 95 9.72 -10.38 -3.90
C SER A 95 9.07 -11.73 -4.17
N GLN A 96 8.97 -12.57 -3.13
CA GLN A 96 8.52 -13.96 -3.30
C GLN A 96 7.02 -14.14 -3.08
N TYR A 97 6.42 -13.29 -2.25
CA TYR A 97 5.03 -13.49 -1.83
C TYR A 97 4.17 -12.31 -2.26
N PHE A 98 3.19 -12.60 -3.10
CA PHE A 98 2.21 -11.63 -3.59
C PHE A 98 0.82 -12.13 -3.21
N ILE A 99 0.04 -11.29 -2.53
CA ILE A 99 -1.32 -11.61 -2.11
C ILE A 99 -2.27 -10.66 -2.83
N PHE A 100 -3.17 -11.21 -3.64
CA PHE A 100 -4.16 -10.43 -4.36
C PHE A 100 -5.40 -10.27 -3.51
N VAL A 101 -5.84 -9.02 -3.32
CA VAL A 101 -7.01 -8.67 -2.52
C VAL A 101 -8.05 -8.11 -3.49
N GLY A 102 -9.19 -8.75 -3.54
CA GLY A 102 -10.20 -8.30 -4.49
C GLY A 102 -11.61 -8.60 -4.11
#